data_09607fb65845b830bd1118a0ab7de7b1
#
_entry.id   09607fb65845b830bd1118a0ab7de7b1
#
_cell.length_a   1.000
_cell.length_b   1.000
_cell.length_c   1.000
_cell.angle_alpha   90.00
_cell.angle_beta   90.00
_cell.angle_gamma   90.00
#
_symmetry.space_group_name_H-M   'P 1'
#
loop_
_entity.id
_entity.type
_entity.pdbx_description
1 polymer ?
#
loop_
_entity_poly.entity_id
_entity_poly.type
_entity_poly.pdbx_seq_one_letter_code
_entity_poly.pdbx_strand_id
1 'polypeptide(L)'
;MPWLRGNLHAHTTWSDGVKTPAELIAEYESRGYDFLAITDHENLIPQAYWKSLPRLASRLLLFHGVELNWNVGAPGELREQHVGKVLGDRDTLYVLNHPARYRLSVPDTLERIRRIGRDGVTLDAVEVTDTGQHRPLYAAGEIPLAKIATDDAHWSAHFGRAWIEVDAARQRDAIIRAIRAGDFRLGLAPPTP
;
A
#
# COMPACT_ATOMS: atom_id res chain seq x y z
N MET A 1 21.33 -6.31 -9.15
CA MET A 1 20.96 -4.90 -9.42
C MET A 1 20.87 -4.17 -8.08
N PRO A 2 20.96 -2.83 -8.00
CA PRO A 2 20.70 -2.14 -6.73
C PRO A 2 19.24 -2.39 -6.32
N TRP A 3 19.03 -2.54 -5.01
CA TRP A 3 17.70 -2.66 -4.43
C TRP A 3 16.92 -1.37 -4.63
N LEU A 4 15.66 -1.46 -5.04
CA LEU A 4 14.78 -0.31 -5.25
C LEU A 4 13.94 -0.07 -3.99
N ARG A 5 14.04 1.12 -3.41
CA ARG A 5 13.28 1.55 -2.24
C ARG A 5 11.96 2.19 -2.65
N GLY A 6 10.85 1.75 -2.05
CA GLY A 6 9.55 2.33 -2.37
C GLY A 6 8.49 2.22 -1.29
N ASN A 7 7.45 3.02 -1.46
CA ASN A 7 6.25 3.00 -0.64
C ASN A 7 5.03 2.75 -1.53
N LEU A 8 4.14 1.87 -1.08
CA LEU A 8 2.97 1.42 -1.86
C LEU A 8 1.64 1.91 -1.29
N HIS A 9 1.66 2.78 -0.26
CA HIS A 9 0.44 3.30 0.36
C HIS A 9 0.66 4.74 0.84
N ALA A 10 0.06 5.70 0.13
CA ALA A 10 0.14 7.11 0.47
C ALA A 10 -1.07 7.88 -0.09
N HIS A 11 -1.53 8.89 0.66
CA HIS A 11 -2.69 9.72 0.38
C HIS A 11 -2.29 11.15 0.04
N THR A 12 -3.11 11.78 -0.79
CA THR A 12 -2.92 13.17 -1.22
C THR A 12 -4.16 14.02 -0.91
N THR A 13 -4.11 15.31 -1.25
CA THR A 13 -5.28 16.20 -1.17
C THR A 13 -6.41 15.80 -2.13
N TRP A 14 -6.26 14.75 -2.92
CA TRP A 14 -7.34 14.17 -3.71
C TRP A 14 -8.27 13.28 -2.86
N SER A 15 -7.81 12.86 -1.67
CA SER A 15 -8.67 12.26 -0.65
C SER A 15 -8.52 13.01 0.68
N ASP A 16 -7.74 12.50 1.60
CA ASP A 16 -7.62 13.00 2.98
C ASP A 16 -6.16 13.22 3.42
N GLY A 17 -5.22 13.13 2.50
CA GLY A 17 -3.83 13.52 2.73
C GLY A 17 -3.64 15.04 2.72
N VAL A 18 -2.60 15.53 3.41
CA VAL A 18 -2.32 16.98 3.51
C VAL A 18 -1.47 17.55 2.37
N LYS A 19 -0.80 16.69 1.59
CA LYS A 19 0.05 17.11 0.48
C LYS A 19 -0.66 16.93 -0.85
N THR A 20 -0.49 17.90 -1.75
CA THR A 20 -0.85 17.69 -3.16
C THR A 20 -0.03 16.54 -3.75
N PRO A 21 -0.48 15.89 -4.85
CA PRO A 21 0.30 14.83 -5.48
C PRO A 21 1.74 15.24 -5.83
N ALA A 22 1.95 16.47 -6.30
CA ALA A 22 3.28 16.98 -6.62
C ALA A 22 4.17 17.14 -5.37
N GLU A 23 3.62 17.66 -4.28
CA GLU A 23 4.33 17.78 -2.99
C GLU A 23 4.64 16.42 -2.37
N LEU A 24 3.73 15.45 -2.49
CA LEU A 24 3.95 14.08 -2.03
C LEU A 24 5.10 13.44 -2.81
N ILE A 25 5.11 13.54 -4.13
CA ILE A 25 6.18 13.05 -4.99
C ILE A 25 7.53 13.67 -4.58
N ALA A 26 7.60 15.00 -4.45
CA ALA A 26 8.81 15.70 -4.05
C ALA A 26 9.32 15.25 -2.67
N GLU A 27 8.42 14.97 -1.73
CA GLU A 27 8.76 14.44 -0.41
C GLU A 27 9.48 13.08 -0.49
N TYR A 28 8.92 12.12 -1.24
CA TYR A 28 9.54 10.82 -1.40
C TYR A 28 10.81 10.85 -2.26
N GLU A 29 10.87 11.73 -3.27
CA GLU A 29 12.10 11.99 -4.04
C GLU A 29 13.22 12.51 -3.15
N SER A 30 12.93 13.45 -2.24
CA SER A 30 13.91 14.02 -1.32
C SER A 30 14.46 13.01 -0.32
N ARG A 31 13.70 11.94 -0.04
CA ARG A 31 14.05 10.85 0.87
C ARG A 31 14.77 9.70 0.16
N GLY A 32 15.07 9.83 -1.14
CA GLY A 32 15.81 8.82 -1.91
C GLY A 32 15.00 7.56 -2.21
N TYR A 33 13.69 7.68 -2.41
CA TYR A 33 12.86 6.59 -2.90
C TYR A 33 13.02 6.42 -4.41
N ASP A 34 12.80 5.22 -4.91
CA ASP A 34 12.85 4.85 -6.33
C ASP A 34 11.46 4.69 -6.94
N PHE A 35 10.46 4.31 -6.13
CA PHE A 35 9.09 4.17 -6.56
C PHE A 35 8.09 4.58 -5.48
N LEU A 36 6.88 4.96 -5.93
CA LEU A 36 5.79 5.41 -5.07
C LEU A 36 4.45 5.01 -5.69
N ALA A 37 3.53 4.47 -4.90
CA ALA A 37 2.12 4.38 -5.24
C ALA A 37 1.33 5.52 -4.58
N ILE A 38 0.51 6.20 -5.38
CA ILE A 38 -0.53 7.12 -4.90
C ILE A 38 -1.82 6.30 -4.84
N THR A 39 -2.39 6.18 -3.65
CA THR A 39 -3.51 5.27 -3.34
C THR A 39 -4.59 5.95 -2.53
N ASP A 40 -5.02 7.13 -2.99
CA ASP A 40 -6.11 7.88 -2.39
C ASP A 40 -7.38 7.02 -2.22
N HIS A 41 -8.20 7.32 -1.22
CA HIS A 41 -9.46 6.62 -0.97
C HIS A 41 -10.41 6.70 -2.15
N GLU A 42 -10.87 5.55 -2.67
CA GLU A 42 -11.70 5.46 -3.88
C GLU A 42 -12.99 6.31 -3.79
N ASN A 43 -13.61 6.33 -2.63
CA ASN A 43 -14.87 7.06 -2.39
C ASN A 43 -14.70 8.59 -2.25
N LEU A 44 -13.46 9.09 -2.16
CA LEU A 44 -13.16 10.52 -2.00
C LEU A 44 -12.51 11.14 -3.24
N ILE A 45 -11.92 10.33 -4.13
CA ILE A 45 -11.19 10.84 -5.30
C ILE A 45 -12.07 11.64 -6.27
N PRO A 46 -11.53 12.71 -6.88
CA PRO A 46 -12.27 13.47 -7.88
C PRO A 46 -12.42 12.69 -9.18
N GLN A 47 -13.45 13.02 -9.97
CA GLN A 47 -13.69 12.37 -11.27
C GLN A 47 -12.47 12.41 -12.22
N ALA A 48 -11.62 13.44 -12.09
CA ALA A 48 -10.42 13.59 -12.92
C ALA A 48 -9.21 12.75 -12.46
N TYR A 49 -9.30 12.06 -11.33
CA TYR A 49 -8.19 11.34 -10.69
C TYR A 49 -7.38 10.50 -11.68
N TRP A 50 -8.02 9.54 -12.33
CA TRP A 50 -7.36 8.61 -13.26
C TRP A 50 -6.76 9.28 -14.49
N LYS A 51 -7.27 10.45 -14.90
CA LYS A 51 -6.72 11.24 -16.01
C LYS A 51 -5.52 12.09 -15.59
N SER A 52 -5.46 12.44 -14.31
CA SER A 52 -4.43 13.33 -13.75
C SER A 52 -3.18 12.57 -13.32
N LEU A 53 -3.32 11.38 -12.74
CA LEU A 53 -2.20 10.54 -12.28
C LEU A 53 -1.10 10.34 -13.33
N PRO A 54 -1.40 9.94 -14.59
CA PRO A 54 -0.37 9.70 -15.61
C PRO A 54 0.37 10.95 -16.05
N ARG A 55 -0.12 12.15 -15.69
CA ARG A 55 0.47 13.44 -16.07
C ARG A 55 1.40 13.99 -15.02
N LEU A 56 1.51 13.36 -13.87
CA LEU A 56 2.42 13.79 -12.81
C LEU A 56 3.87 13.57 -13.24
N ALA A 57 4.65 14.65 -13.19
CA ALA A 57 6.08 14.57 -13.44
C ALA A 57 6.81 14.03 -12.20
N SER A 58 7.70 13.05 -12.38
CA SER A 58 8.47 12.47 -11.29
C SER A 58 9.72 11.77 -11.78
N ARG A 59 10.76 11.76 -10.94
CA ARG A 59 11.90 10.85 -11.07
C ARG A 59 11.60 9.46 -10.51
N LEU A 60 10.58 9.34 -9.65
CA LEU A 60 10.12 8.06 -9.12
C LEU A 60 9.40 7.26 -10.22
N LEU A 61 9.48 5.96 -10.12
CA LEU A 61 8.55 5.08 -10.85
C LEU A 61 7.20 5.15 -10.14
N LEU A 62 6.26 5.93 -10.68
CA LEU A 62 4.95 6.08 -10.09
C LEU A 62 4.04 4.89 -10.42
N PHE A 63 3.42 4.33 -9.39
CA PHE A 63 2.28 3.44 -9.52
C PHE A 63 1.00 4.24 -9.30
N HIS A 64 0.00 3.96 -10.12
CA HIS A 64 -1.33 4.46 -9.92
C HIS A 64 -2.13 3.43 -9.09
N GLY A 65 -2.95 3.91 -8.20
CA GLY A 65 -3.72 3.02 -7.35
C GLY A 65 -4.86 3.71 -6.64
N VAL A 66 -5.56 2.96 -5.83
CA VAL A 66 -6.57 3.46 -4.88
C VAL A 66 -6.57 2.57 -3.65
N GLU A 67 -7.01 3.13 -2.54
CA GLU A 67 -7.45 2.37 -1.39
C GLU A 67 -8.96 2.18 -1.46
N LEU A 68 -9.37 0.91 -1.59
CA LEU A 68 -10.77 0.48 -1.71
C LEU A 68 -11.37 0.28 -0.32
N ASN A 69 -12.60 0.75 -0.12
CA ASN A 69 -13.40 0.42 1.04
C ASN A 69 -14.19 -0.87 0.78
N TRP A 70 -13.68 -2.01 1.27
CA TRP A 70 -14.29 -3.32 1.03
C TRP A 70 -15.26 -3.69 2.15
N ASN A 71 -16.51 -4.02 1.83
CA ASN A 71 -17.44 -4.54 2.83
C ASN A 71 -17.23 -6.05 3.04
N VAL A 72 -16.78 -6.42 4.21
CA VAL A 72 -16.55 -7.82 4.62
C VAL A 72 -17.58 -8.33 5.64
N GLY A 73 -18.65 -7.56 5.89
CA GLY A 73 -19.76 -7.94 6.75
C GLY A 73 -20.65 -9.03 6.15
N ALA A 74 -21.52 -9.60 6.97
CA ALA A 74 -22.62 -10.44 6.53
C ALA A 74 -23.61 -9.63 5.68
N PRO A 75 -24.52 -10.27 4.91
CA PRO A 75 -25.56 -9.56 4.19
C PRO A 75 -26.34 -8.62 5.12
N GLY A 76 -26.36 -7.32 4.79
CA GLY A 76 -27.00 -6.27 5.60
C GLY A 76 -26.14 -5.69 6.74
N GLU A 77 -24.92 -6.22 6.96
CA GLU A 77 -23.96 -5.69 7.92
C GLU A 77 -22.87 -4.90 7.18
N LEU A 78 -22.57 -3.69 7.64
CA LEU A 78 -21.43 -2.91 7.17
C LEU A 78 -20.24 -3.18 8.07
N ARG A 79 -19.23 -3.86 7.52
CA ARG A 79 -17.94 -4.09 8.18
C ARG A 79 -16.82 -3.83 7.20
N GLU A 80 -16.15 -2.72 7.39
CA GLU A 80 -15.14 -2.24 6.46
C GLU A 80 -13.79 -2.94 6.62
N GLN A 81 -13.10 -3.09 5.49
CA GLN A 81 -11.70 -3.43 5.36
C GLN A 81 -11.11 -2.65 4.21
N HIS A 82 -10.02 -1.93 4.44
CA HIS A 82 -9.30 -1.29 3.35
C HIS A 82 -8.45 -2.28 2.57
N VAL A 83 -8.50 -2.16 1.26
CA VAL A 83 -7.74 -2.98 0.31
C VAL A 83 -7.02 -2.07 -0.66
N GLY A 84 -5.69 -2.10 -0.65
CA GLY A 84 -4.87 -1.41 -1.62
C GLY A 84 -4.98 -2.09 -3.00
N LYS A 85 -5.25 -1.29 -4.04
CA LYS A 85 -5.19 -1.71 -5.44
C LYS A 85 -4.12 -0.89 -6.13
N VAL A 86 -2.98 -1.50 -6.44
CA VAL A 86 -1.82 -0.87 -7.06
C VAL A 86 -1.64 -1.41 -8.47
N LEU A 87 -1.66 -0.53 -9.47
CA LEU A 87 -1.66 -0.89 -10.88
C LEU A 87 -0.24 -0.86 -11.45
N GLY A 88 0.21 -2.00 -11.98
CA GLY A 88 1.33 -2.08 -12.91
C GLY A 88 0.92 -1.72 -14.33
N ASP A 89 1.71 -2.15 -15.31
CA ASP A 89 1.38 -1.97 -16.73
C ASP A 89 0.41 -3.05 -17.23
N ARG A 90 0.50 -4.27 -16.68
CA ARG A 90 -0.34 -5.45 -16.94
C ARG A 90 -0.78 -6.15 -15.67
N ASP A 91 0.06 -6.12 -14.64
CA ASP A 91 -0.18 -6.75 -13.34
C ASP A 91 -0.93 -5.76 -12.41
N THR A 92 -1.68 -6.30 -11.44
CA THR A 92 -2.28 -5.53 -10.35
C THR A 92 -1.90 -6.18 -9.04
N LEU A 93 -1.38 -5.42 -8.07
CA LEU A 93 -1.12 -5.89 -6.71
C LEU A 93 -2.31 -5.52 -5.82
N TYR A 94 -2.86 -6.51 -5.13
CA TYR A 94 -3.89 -6.30 -4.11
C TYR A 94 -3.30 -6.52 -2.71
N VAL A 95 -3.50 -5.56 -1.83
CA VAL A 95 -2.93 -5.53 -0.48
C VAL A 95 -4.04 -5.48 0.56
N LEU A 96 -3.99 -6.35 1.57
CA LEU A 96 -4.80 -6.19 2.77
C LEU A 96 -4.17 -5.08 3.62
N ASN A 97 -4.75 -3.88 3.58
CA ASN A 97 -4.19 -2.71 4.25
C ASN A 97 -4.43 -2.77 5.76
N HIS A 98 -3.41 -2.38 6.52
CA HIS A 98 -3.36 -2.14 7.97
C HIS A 98 -4.42 -2.91 8.80
N PRO A 99 -4.41 -4.25 8.83
CA PRO A 99 -5.35 -5.04 9.63
C PRO A 99 -5.30 -4.69 11.12
N ALA A 100 -4.21 -4.07 11.57
CA ALA A 100 -4.04 -3.53 12.93
C ALA A 100 -5.08 -2.46 13.28
N ARG A 101 -5.44 -1.60 12.33
CA ARG A 101 -6.46 -0.54 12.51
C ARG A 101 -7.82 -1.12 12.93
N TYR A 102 -8.12 -2.30 12.43
CA TYR A 102 -9.35 -3.04 12.75
C TYR A 102 -9.18 -3.98 13.95
N ARG A 103 -8.00 -4.00 14.60
CA ARG A 103 -7.67 -4.86 15.75
C ARG A 103 -7.92 -6.34 15.48
N LEU A 104 -7.65 -6.79 14.26
CA LEU A 104 -7.89 -8.16 13.86
C LEU A 104 -6.90 -9.11 14.54
N SER A 105 -7.41 -10.23 15.04
CA SER A 105 -6.57 -11.39 15.37
C SER A 105 -6.07 -12.07 14.07
N VAL A 106 -5.13 -13.02 14.19
CA VAL A 106 -4.70 -13.83 13.03
C VAL A 106 -5.89 -14.59 12.41
N PRO A 107 -6.75 -15.31 13.18
CA PRO A 107 -7.95 -15.93 12.63
C PRO A 107 -8.90 -14.96 11.93
N ASP A 108 -9.14 -13.77 12.49
CA ASP A 108 -9.99 -12.75 11.86
C ASP A 108 -9.37 -12.24 10.56
N THR A 109 -8.04 -12.05 10.54
CA THR A 109 -7.31 -11.66 9.33
C THR A 109 -7.49 -12.72 8.23
N LEU A 110 -7.36 -13.99 8.57
CA LEU A 110 -7.59 -15.10 7.63
C LEU A 110 -9.03 -15.14 7.12
N GLU A 111 -10.02 -14.83 7.97
CA GLU A 111 -11.42 -14.74 7.53
C GLU A 111 -11.64 -13.55 6.57
N ARG A 112 -11.01 -12.38 6.82
CA ARG A 112 -11.02 -11.23 5.89
C ARG A 112 -10.47 -11.62 4.53
N ILE A 113 -9.32 -12.29 4.49
CA ILE A 113 -8.70 -12.78 3.25
C ILE A 113 -9.66 -13.71 2.50
N ARG A 114 -10.26 -14.68 3.19
CA ARG A 114 -11.23 -15.60 2.58
C ARG A 114 -12.48 -14.88 2.07
N ARG A 115 -12.96 -13.89 2.81
CA ARG A 115 -14.16 -13.12 2.42
C ARG A 115 -13.91 -12.34 1.12
N ILE A 116 -12.80 -11.59 1.06
CA ILE A 116 -12.40 -10.84 -0.14
C ILE A 116 -12.19 -11.79 -1.33
N GLY A 117 -11.59 -12.97 -1.07
CA GLY A 117 -11.41 -14.01 -2.10
C GLY A 117 -12.73 -14.52 -2.69
N ARG A 118 -13.78 -14.67 -1.88
CA ARG A 118 -15.13 -15.05 -2.37
C ARG A 118 -15.74 -13.99 -3.30
N ASP A 119 -15.36 -12.73 -3.14
CA ASP A 119 -15.81 -11.63 -4.00
C ASP A 119 -14.95 -11.51 -5.28
N GLY A 120 -14.05 -12.47 -5.53
CA GLY A 120 -13.26 -12.60 -6.77
C GLY A 120 -11.93 -11.86 -6.77
N VAL A 121 -11.47 -11.31 -5.63
CA VAL A 121 -10.17 -10.66 -5.51
C VAL A 121 -9.18 -11.54 -4.77
N THR A 122 -8.06 -11.86 -5.44
CA THR A 122 -6.93 -12.54 -4.80
C THR A 122 -5.99 -11.50 -4.22
N LEU A 123 -5.82 -11.50 -2.90
CA LEU A 123 -4.84 -10.66 -2.21
C LEU A 123 -3.43 -11.24 -2.39
N ASP A 124 -2.47 -10.37 -2.67
CA ASP A 124 -1.06 -10.72 -2.86
C ASP A 124 -0.23 -10.46 -1.60
N ALA A 125 -0.56 -9.39 -0.88
CA ALA A 125 0.21 -8.93 0.27
C ALA A 125 -0.66 -8.48 1.45
N VAL A 126 -0.05 -8.36 2.62
CA VAL A 126 -0.63 -7.78 3.83
C VAL A 126 0.33 -6.75 4.40
N GLU A 127 -0.18 -5.62 4.85
CA GLU A 127 0.62 -4.64 5.58
C GLU A 127 0.91 -5.12 7.00
N VAL A 128 2.20 -5.15 7.33
CA VAL A 128 2.67 -5.37 8.71
C VAL A 128 2.92 -4.06 9.45
N THR A 129 2.43 -2.96 8.90
CA THR A 129 2.48 -1.62 9.50
C THR A 129 1.08 -0.99 9.56
N ASP A 130 0.95 0.04 10.39
CA ASP A 130 -0.21 0.94 10.46
C ASP A 130 0.35 2.34 10.67
N THR A 131 0.11 3.25 9.73
CA THR A 131 0.75 4.58 9.65
C THR A 131 2.28 4.53 9.84
N GLY A 132 2.92 3.55 9.19
CA GLY A 132 4.36 3.29 9.27
C GLY A 132 4.85 2.64 10.57
N GLN A 133 3.98 2.37 11.54
CA GLN A 133 4.35 1.69 12.79
C GLN A 133 4.25 0.17 12.62
N HIS A 134 5.34 -0.53 12.91
CA HIS A 134 5.39 -1.99 12.80
C HIS A 134 4.41 -2.68 13.75
N ARG A 135 3.68 -3.67 13.22
CA ARG A 135 2.68 -4.49 13.91
C ARG A 135 3.02 -5.97 13.74
N PRO A 136 3.89 -6.54 14.60
CA PRO A 136 4.47 -7.88 14.43
C PRO A 136 3.43 -9.01 14.27
N LEU A 137 2.23 -8.85 14.84
CA LEU A 137 1.16 -9.83 14.76
C LEU A 137 0.84 -10.23 13.31
N TYR A 138 0.92 -9.27 12.36
CA TYR A 138 0.56 -9.50 10.96
C TYR A 138 1.72 -10.07 10.13
N ALA A 139 2.91 -10.22 10.74
CA ALA A 139 4.02 -10.97 10.16
C ALA A 139 3.93 -12.48 10.41
N ALA A 140 2.88 -12.95 11.12
CA ALA A 140 2.66 -14.35 11.44
C ALA A 140 2.70 -15.24 10.18
N GLY A 141 3.33 -16.42 10.32
CA GLY A 141 3.50 -17.37 9.22
C GLY A 141 2.19 -17.97 8.71
N GLU A 142 1.15 -17.99 9.55
CA GLU A 142 -0.20 -18.47 9.23
C GLU A 142 -0.92 -17.59 8.20
N ILE A 143 -0.54 -16.31 8.06
CA ILE A 143 -1.09 -15.42 7.04
C ILE A 143 -0.35 -15.72 5.73
N PRO A 144 -0.99 -16.32 4.70
CA PRO A 144 -0.31 -16.81 3.51
C PRO A 144 -0.12 -15.72 2.44
N LEU A 145 0.26 -14.51 2.84
CA LEU A 145 0.46 -13.34 1.98
C LEU A 145 1.88 -12.79 2.16
N ALA A 146 2.41 -12.11 1.14
CA ALA A 146 3.65 -11.35 1.27
C ALA A 146 3.50 -10.26 2.34
N LYS A 147 4.50 -10.08 3.22
CA LYS A 147 4.47 -9.11 4.33
C LYS A 147 5.15 -7.83 3.89
N ILE A 148 4.39 -6.79 3.60
CA ILE A 148 4.94 -5.50 3.17
C ILE A 148 4.82 -4.44 4.28
N ALA A 149 5.74 -3.49 4.26
CA ALA A 149 5.72 -2.32 5.13
C ALA A 149 5.47 -1.07 4.28
N THR A 150 4.55 -0.22 4.74
CA THR A 150 4.16 1.03 4.07
C THR A 150 3.95 2.13 5.10
N ASP A 151 3.95 3.37 4.64
CA ASP A 151 3.74 4.54 5.48
C ASP A 151 2.27 4.78 5.83
N ASP A 152 1.34 4.42 4.93
CA ASP A 152 -0.05 4.88 5.00
C ASP A 152 -0.08 6.38 5.30
N ALA A 153 0.60 7.13 4.43
CA ALA A 153 1.01 8.49 4.73
C ALA A 153 -0.07 9.50 4.42
N HIS A 154 -0.59 10.19 5.45
CA HIS A 154 -1.56 11.27 5.36
C HIS A 154 -0.95 12.64 5.68
N TRP A 155 0.01 12.72 6.62
CA TRP A 155 0.67 13.95 7.05
C TRP A 155 2.15 13.77 7.32
N SER A 156 2.84 14.89 7.50
CA SER A 156 4.31 14.96 7.49
C SER A 156 5.00 13.98 8.44
N ALA A 157 4.39 13.67 9.57
CA ALA A 157 4.94 12.73 10.53
C ALA A 157 4.94 11.27 10.03
N HIS A 158 4.17 10.93 8.98
CA HIS A 158 4.08 9.57 8.46
C HIS A 158 5.16 9.25 7.42
N PHE A 159 5.63 10.25 6.67
CA PHE A 159 6.54 10.02 5.54
C PHE A 159 7.88 9.41 5.92
N GLY A 160 8.21 8.29 5.31
CA GLY A 160 9.50 7.61 5.47
C GLY A 160 9.64 6.79 6.75
N ARG A 161 8.54 6.40 7.39
CA ARG A 161 8.53 5.52 8.56
C ARG A 161 8.72 4.06 8.21
N ALA A 162 8.13 3.64 7.09
CA ALA A 162 8.18 2.26 6.65
C ALA A 162 8.23 2.18 5.12
N TRP A 163 8.93 1.18 4.60
CA TRP A 163 9.08 0.98 3.16
C TRP A 163 9.42 -0.47 2.85
N ILE A 164 9.43 -0.80 1.58
CA ILE A 164 10.05 -2.01 1.07
C ILE A 164 11.25 -1.67 0.20
N GLU A 165 12.22 -2.57 0.17
CA GLU A 165 13.31 -2.56 -0.80
C GLU A 165 13.22 -3.83 -1.62
N VAL A 166 13.15 -3.71 -2.94
CA VAL A 166 12.84 -4.80 -3.87
C VAL A 166 14.03 -5.07 -4.78
N ASP A 167 14.41 -6.33 -4.93
CA ASP A 167 15.42 -6.76 -5.91
C ASP A 167 14.73 -7.05 -7.25
N ALA A 168 14.56 -6.02 -8.06
CA ALA A 168 13.87 -6.12 -9.34
C ALA A 168 14.37 -5.08 -10.35
N ALA A 169 14.06 -5.30 -11.63
CA ALA A 169 14.18 -4.26 -12.64
C ALA A 169 13.23 -3.08 -12.31
N ARG A 170 13.64 -1.85 -12.65
CA ARG A 170 12.86 -0.63 -12.42
C ARG A 170 11.68 -0.51 -13.39
N GLN A 171 10.74 -1.44 -13.26
CA GLN A 171 9.52 -1.57 -14.04
C GLN A 171 8.38 -2.01 -13.11
N ARG A 172 7.18 -1.45 -13.27
CA ARG A 172 6.03 -1.69 -12.39
C ARG A 172 5.72 -3.17 -12.22
N ASP A 173 5.54 -3.89 -13.33
CA ASP A 173 5.20 -5.32 -13.28
C ASP A 173 6.34 -6.18 -12.70
N ALA A 174 7.62 -5.79 -12.90
CA ALA A 174 8.74 -6.49 -12.30
C ALA A 174 8.74 -6.35 -10.78
N ILE A 175 8.45 -5.15 -10.27
CA ILE A 175 8.32 -4.88 -8.82
C ILE A 175 7.15 -5.68 -8.24
N ILE A 176 5.99 -5.68 -8.89
CA ILE A 176 4.81 -6.45 -8.43
C ILE A 176 5.15 -7.95 -8.37
N ARG A 177 5.78 -8.50 -9.39
CA ARG A 177 6.16 -9.92 -9.41
C ARG A 177 7.19 -10.26 -8.33
N ALA A 178 8.17 -9.39 -8.09
CA ALA A 178 9.15 -9.58 -7.02
C ALA A 178 8.48 -9.57 -5.63
N ILE A 179 7.50 -8.68 -5.40
CA ILE A 179 6.72 -8.68 -4.16
C ILE A 179 5.98 -10.02 -3.98
N ARG A 180 5.33 -10.53 -5.02
CA ARG A 180 4.66 -11.83 -4.99
C ARG A 180 5.61 -13.00 -4.73
N ALA A 181 6.83 -12.91 -5.26
CA ALA A 181 7.86 -13.93 -5.08
C ALA A 181 8.55 -13.87 -3.71
N GLY A 182 8.41 -12.75 -2.97
CA GLY A 182 9.11 -12.51 -1.72
C GLY A 182 10.53 -11.96 -1.90
N ASP A 183 10.89 -11.48 -3.10
CA ASP A 183 12.21 -10.92 -3.44
C ASP A 183 12.33 -9.45 -2.99
N PHE A 184 12.05 -9.22 -1.72
CA PHE A 184 12.10 -7.90 -1.09
C PHE A 184 12.44 -7.99 0.39
N ARG A 185 12.78 -6.87 1.00
CA ARG A 185 12.99 -6.72 2.44
C ARG A 185 12.24 -5.51 2.97
N LEU A 186 11.93 -5.54 4.27
CA LEU A 186 11.26 -4.43 4.95
C LEU A 186 12.29 -3.41 5.43
N GLY A 187 11.95 -2.14 5.30
CA GLY A 187 12.62 -1.03 5.94
C GLY A 187 11.70 -0.36 6.94
N LEU A 188 12.21 -0.07 8.12
CA LEU A 188 11.50 0.63 9.20
C LEU A 188 12.40 1.70 9.76
N ALA A 189 11.87 2.93 9.89
CA ALA A 189 12.59 3.99 10.58
C ALA A 189 12.71 3.66 12.07
N PRO A 190 13.79 4.11 12.73
CA PRO A 190 13.87 4.01 14.17
C PRO A 190 12.66 4.67 14.83
N PRO A 191 12.20 4.16 16.00
CA PRO A 191 11.15 4.84 16.76
C PRO A 191 11.58 6.29 17.03
N THR A 192 10.66 7.23 16.76
CA THR A 192 10.90 8.63 17.17
C THR A 192 10.92 8.67 18.70
N PRO A 193 11.94 9.31 19.30
CA PRO A 193 12.07 9.41 20.76
C PRO A 193 10.90 10.12 21.41
#